data_750ddafded6e80a5e60d9d95ecbddfda
#
_entry.id   750ddafded6e80a5e60d9d95ecbddfda
#
_cell.length_a   1.000
_cell.length_b   1.000
_cell.length_c   1.000
_cell.angle_alpha   90.00
_cell.angle_beta   90.00
_cell.angle_gamma   90.00
#
_symmetry.space_group_name_H-M   'P 1'
#
loop_
_entity.id
_entity.type
_entity.pdbx_description
1 polymer ?
#
loop_
_entity_poly.entity_id
_entity_poly.type
_entity_poly.pdbx_seq_one_letter_code
_entity_poly.pdbx_strand_id
1 'polypeptide(L)'
;PFTTTELLRMTRDFGFALYDPQRLRLYDPRDHIDVDVELGDGTQVPYLSERLLAGLFDRPDPRWPWLIVRRAEHHYIQSIFMEGRAVVIEHRRRGPDQHFSATTSDRQLAQRILWNWATQTPGWEECLSWQRVEIGADT
;
A
#
# COMPACT_ATOMS: atom_id res chain seq x y z
N PRO A 1 -20.80 -17.97 -4.69
CA PRO A 1 -20.60 -16.52 -4.57
C PRO A 1 -19.14 -16.14 -4.77
N PHE A 2 -18.93 -15.00 -5.35
CA PHE A 2 -17.58 -14.48 -5.58
C PHE A 2 -17.04 -13.82 -4.32
N THR A 3 -15.73 -13.99 -4.07
CA THR A 3 -15.04 -13.19 -3.04
C THR A 3 -14.85 -11.76 -3.53
N THR A 4 -14.55 -10.85 -2.60
CA THR A 4 -14.22 -9.47 -2.97
C THR A 4 -13.04 -9.42 -3.94
N THR A 5 -12.00 -10.22 -3.67
CA THR A 5 -10.82 -10.28 -4.55
C THR A 5 -11.15 -10.74 -5.96
N GLU A 6 -12.02 -11.75 -6.07
CA GLU A 6 -12.48 -12.22 -7.39
C GLU A 6 -13.27 -11.15 -8.14
N LEU A 7 -14.15 -10.42 -7.44
CA LEU A 7 -14.89 -9.32 -8.05
C LEU A 7 -13.95 -8.20 -8.50
N LEU A 8 -12.95 -7.88 -7.70
CA LEU A 8 -11.97 -6.86 -8.06
C LEU A 8 -11.14 -7.28 -9.28
N ARG A 9 -10.79 -8.56 -9.37
CA ARG A 9 -10.07 -9.07 -10.53
C ARG A 9 -10.92 -8.98 -11.79
N MET A 10 -12.20 -9.36 -11.69
CA MET A 10 -13.12 -9.30 -12.82
C MET A 10 -13.37 -7.86 -13.28
N THR A 11 -13.64 -6.95 -12.35
CA THR A 11 -13.88 -5.55 -12.69
C THR A 11 -12.64 -4.88 -13.25
N ARG A 12 -11.44 -5.23 -12.72
CA ARG A 12 -10.18 -4.77 -13.28
C ARG A 12 -10.05 -5.17 -14.75
N ASP A 13 -10.30 -6.43 -15.05
CA ASP A 13 -10.10 -6.98 -16.39
C ASP A 13 -11.08 -6.37 -17.40
N PHE A 14 -12.26 -5.98 -16.96
CA PHE A 14 -13.23 -5.29 -17.79
C PHE A 14 -13.12 -3.76 -17.75
N GLY A 15 -12.20 -3.23 -16.97
CA GLY A 15 -12.02 -1.78 -16.86
C GLY A 15 -13.08 -1.04 -16.06
N PHE A 16 -13.81 -1.74 -15.19
CA PHE A 16 -14.88 -1.15 -14.39
C PHE A 16 -14.40 -0.81 -12.98
N ALA A 17 -14.82 0.34 -12.48
CA ALA A 17 -14.63 0.68 -11.09
C ALA A 17 -15.66 -0.04 -10.22
N LEU A 18 -15.27 -0.41 -9.01
CA LEU A 18 -16.15 -1.01 -8.01
C LEU A 18 -16.19 -0.10 -6.80
N TYR A 19 -17.41 0.25 -6.35
CA TYR A 19 -17.57 1.08 -5.17
C TYR A 19 -18.14 0.28 -4.01
N ASP A 20 -17.49 0.37 -2.85
CA ASP A 20 -17.94 -0.23 -1.60
C ASP A 20 -18.54 0.87 -0.72
N PRO A 21 -19.87 0.96 -0.61
CA PRO A 21 -20.49 2.01 0.18
C PRO A 21 -20.34 1.82 1.68
N GLN A 22 -20.09 0.60 2.16
CA GLN A 22 -19.89 0.35 3.59
C GLN A 22 -18.56 0.93 4.09
N ARG A 23 -17.54 0.87 3.23
CA ARG A 23 -16.21 1.39 3.55
C ARG A 23 -15.92 2.72 2.89
N LEU A 24 -16.86 3.26 2.10
CA LEU A 24 -16.69 4.48 1.30
C LEU A 24 -15.41 4.41 0.46
N ARG A 25 -15.22 3.28 -0.21
CA ARG A 25 -14.00 2.98 -0.92
C ARG A 25 -14.27 2.74 -2.39
N LEU A 26 -13.54 3.45 -3.24
CA LEU A 26 -13.62 3.29 -4.69
C LEU A 26 -12.40 2.51 -5.18
N TYR A 27 -12.67 1.41 -5.86
CA TYR A 27 -11.64 0.59 -6.51
C TYR A 27 -11.67 0.93 -8.00
N ASP A 28 -10.77 1.81 -8.43
CA ASP A 28 -10.70 2.29 -9.81
C ASP A 28 -9.47 1.68 -10.48
N PRO A 29 -9.64 0.78 -11.48
CA PRO A 29 -8.51 0.11 -12.11
C PRO A 29 -7.85 0.90 -13.22
N ARG A 30 -8.24 2.14 -13.48
CA ARG A 30 -7.65 2.94 -14.55
C ARG A 30 -6.15 3.12 -14.34
N ASP A 31 -5.37 2.78 -15.37
CA ASP A 31 -3.92 2.88 -15.36
C ASP A 31 -3.29 2.10 -14.21
N HIS A 32 -3.89 0.95 -13.89
CA HIS A 32 -3.41 0.10 -12.80
C HIS A 32 -2.11 -0.61 -13.13
N ILE A 33 -1.43 -1.03 -12.08
CA ILE A 33 -0.29 -1.94 -12.18
C ILE A 33 -0.62 -3.22 -11.43
N ASP A 34 -0.01 -4.31 -11.86
CA ASP A 34 -0.27 -5.64 -11.30
C ASP A 34 0.68 -5.89 -10.13
N VAL A 35 0.21 -5.53 -8.95
CA VAL A 35 0.86 -5.81 -7.66
C VAL A 35 -0.21 -6.27 -6.70
N ASP A 36 0.16 -6.98 -5.65
CA ASP A 36 -0.77 -7.39 -4.61
C ASP A 36 -0.85 -6.32 -3.53
N VAL A 37 -2.05 -5.94 -3.17
CA VAL A 37 -2.29 -4.96 -2.11
C VAL A 37 -3.12 -5.62 -1.02
N GLU A 38 -2.63 -5.53 0.22
CA GLU A 38 -3.37 -6.01 1.38
C GLU A 38 -3.73 -4.82 2.25
N LEU A 39 -5.01 -4.66 2.53
CA LEU A 39 -5.52 -3.59 3.38
C LEU A 39 -5.64 -4.08 4.82
N GLY A 40 -5.61 -3.16 5.76
CA GLY A 40 -5.64 -3.50 7.18
C GLY A 40 -6.86 -4.33 7.59
N ASP A 41 -7.98 -4.18 6.92
CA ASP A 41 -9.20 -4.94 7.17
C ASP A 41 -9.18 -6.35 6.55
N GLY A 42 -8.07 -6.75 5.95
CA GLY A 42 -7.91 -8.06 5.32
C GLY A 42 -8.30 -8.13 3.85
N THR A 43 -8.82 -7.04 3.29
CA THR A 43 -9.16 -7.03 1.86
C THR A 43 -7.89 -7.16 1.03
N GLN A 44 -7.90 -8.08 0.08
CA GLN A 44 -6.78 -8.27 -0.86
C GLN A 44 -7.18 -7.76 -2.23
N VAL A 45 -6.41 -6.82 -2.76
CA VAL A 45 -6.67 -6.18 -4.04
C VAL A 45 -5.59 -6.64 -5.03
N PRO A 46 -5.98 -7.17 -6.20
CA PRO A 46 -5.01 -7.73 -7.15
C PRO A 46 -4.37 -6.68 -8.06
N TYR A 47 -4.42 -5.41 -7.69
CA TYR A 47 -3.82 -4.33 -8.45
C TYR A 47 -3.66 -3.08 -7.58
N LEU A 48 -2.90 -2.12 -8.07
CA LEU A 48 -2.85 -0.77 -7.50
C LEU A 48 -3.02 0.24 -8.62
N SER A 49 -3.75 1.32 -8.34
CA SER A 49 -3.84 2.48 -9.22
C SER A 49 -3.60 3.74 -8.41
N GLU A 50 -3.26 4.84 -9.07
CA GLU A 50 -3.07 6.11 -8.35
C GLU A 50 -4.35 6.53 -7.64
N ARG A 51 -5.50 6.34 -8.29
CA ARG A 51 -6.79 6.72 -7.70
C ARG A 51 -7.14 5.90 -6.48
N LEU A 52 -6.91 4.58 -6.54
CA LEU A 52 -7.13 3.73 -5.38
C LEU A 52 -6.22 4.15 -4.23
N LEU A 53 -4.94 4.36 -4.51
CA LEU A 53 -3.98 4.76 -3.49
C LEU A 53 -4.33 6.11 -2.87
N ALA A 54 -4.75 7.08 -3.68
CA ALA A 54 -5.18 8.38 -3.20
C ALA A 54 -6.36 8.26 -2.23
N GLY A 55 -7.35 7.43 -2.57
CA GLY A 55 -8.50 7.21 -1.71
C GLY A 55 -8.13 6.55 -0.39
N LEU A 56 -7.21 5.59 -0.42
CA LEU A 56 -6.72 4.91 0.79
C LEU A 56 -5.97 5.87 1.71
N PHE A 57 -5.21 6.81 1.16
CA PHE A 57 -4.50 7.82 1.94
C PHE A 57 -5.42 8.93 2.44
N ASP A 58 -6.47 9.26 1.68
CA ASP A 58 -7.44 10.29 2.07
C ASP A 58 -8.32 9.82 3.24
N ARG A 59 -8.66 8.54 3.26
CA ARG A 59 -9.53 7.95 4.30
C ARG A 59 -8.95 6.67 4.86
N PRO A 60 -7.88 6.74 5.66
CA PRO A 60 -7.39 5.55 6.35
C PRO A 60 -8.43 5.04 7.35
N ASP A 61 -8.59 3.73 7.43
CA ASP A 61 -9.48 3.14 8.43
C ASP A 61 -8.79 3.19 9.80
N PRO A 62 -9.33 3.92 10.78
CA PRO A 62 -8.67 4.05 12.08
C PRO A 62 -8.57 2.75 12.87
N ARG A 63 -9.41 1.76 12.55
CA ARG A 63 -9.36 0.45 13.20
C ARG A 63 -8.28 -0.45 12.61
N TRP A 64 -7.95 -0.25 11.34
CA TRP A 64 -7.01 -1.08 10.59
C TRP A 64 -6.11 -0.16 9.76
N PRO A 65 -5.24 0.63 10.42
CA PRO A 65 -4.61 1.80 9.79
C PRO A 65 -3.36 1.46 8.98
N TRP A 66 -3.35 0.35 8.24
CA TRP A 66 -2.17 -0.03 7.47
C TRP A 66 -2.56 -0.60 6.11
N LEU A 67 -1.62 -0.50 5.18
CA LEU A 67 -1.72 -1.16 3.88
C LEU A 67 -0.33 -1.66 3.46
N ILE A 68 -0.31 -2.76 2.74
CA ILE A 68 0.91 -3.38 2.23
C ILE A 68 0.78 -3.51 0.72
N VAL A 69 1.82 -3.09 -0.01
CA VAL A 69 1.96 -3.31 -1.45
C VAL A 69 3.09 -4.30 -1.65
N ARG A 70 2.79 -5.42 -2.29
CA ARG A 70 3.73 -6.55 -2.37
C ARG A 70 3.99 -6.94 -3.81
N ARG A 71 5.27 -7.12 -4.15
CA ARG A 71 5.69 -7.65 -5.45
C ARG A 71 6.04 -9.13 -5.37
N ALA A 72 6.60 -9.56 -4.25
CA ALA A 72 7.01 -10.93 -3.98
C ALA A 72 7.02 -11.14 -2.48
N GLU A 73 7.27 -12.36 -2.04
CA GLU A 73 7.13 -12.75 -0.63
C GLU A 73 7.89 -11.83 0.33
N HIS A 74 9.14 -11.52 0.06
CA HIS A 74 9.94 -10.66 0.92
C HIS A 74 10.30 -9.34 0.23
N HIS A 75 9.41 -8.87 -0.63
CA HIS A 75 9.61 -7.65 -1.39
C HIS A 75 8.32 -6.82 -1.36
N TYR A 76 8.24 -5.91 -0.39
CA TYR A 76 7.03 -5.12 -0.15
C TYR A 76 7.37 -3.76 0.45
N ILE A 77 6.39 -2.89 0.37
CA ILE A 77 6.36 -1.62 1.09
C ILE A 77 5.03 -1.52 1.83
N GLN A 78 5.05 -0.97 3.03
CA GLN A 78 3.83 -0.78 3.79
C GLN A 78 3.79 0.62 4.39
N SER A 79 2.58 1.11 4.61
CA SER A 79 2.36 2.33 5.36
C SER A 79 1.47 2.05 6.55
N ILE A 80 1.80 2.67 7.68
CA ILE A 80 1.01 2.60 8.92
C ILE A 80 0.63 4.03 9.26
N PHE A 81 -0.68 4.30 9.27
CA PHE A 81 -1.19 5.63 9.60
C PHE A 81 -1.27 5.78 11.10
N MET A 82 -0.52 6.71 11.65
CA MET A 82 -0.49 6.99 13.07
C MET A 82 -1.50 8.10 13.39
N GLU A 83 -1.75 8.31 14.68
CA GLU A 83 -2.57 9.45 15.11
C GLU A 83 -1.99 10.76 14.59
N GLY A 84 -2.87 11.69 14.27
CA GLY A 84 -2.50 12.93 13.62
C GLY A 84 -2.18 12.71 12.16
N ARG A 85 -1.05 13.22 11.67
CA ARG A 85 -0.69 13.14 10.26
C ARG A 85 0.49 12.20 9.99
N ALA A 86 1.08 11.64 11.03
CA ALA A 86 2.29 10.82 10.87
C ALA A 86 1.97 9.51 10.14
N VAL A 87 2.85 9.13 9.24
CA VAL A 87 2.81 7.86 8.53
C VAL A 87 4.18 7.21 8.69
N VAL A 88 4.18 5.96 9.18
CA VAL A 88 5.38 5.14 9.20
C VAL A 88 5.40 4.33 7.92
N ILE A 89 6.51 4.41 7.19
CA ILE A 89 6.70 3.64 5.97
C ILE A 89 7.82 2.65 6.21
N GLU A 90 7.56 1.37 5.90
CA GLU A 90 8.57 0.32 5.99
C GLU A 90 8.66 -0.38 4.66
N HIS A 91 9.87 -0.73 4.25
CA HIS A 91 10.04 -1.54 3.05
C HIS A 91 11.04 -2.66 3.31
N ARG A 92 10.82 -3.75 2.63
CA ARG A 92 11.71 -4.92 2.69
C ARG A 92 12.04 -5.37 1.28
N ARG A 93 13.29 -5.72 1.11
CA ARG A 93 13.77 -6.29 -0.15
C ARG A 93 14.56 -7.55 0.17
N ARG A 94 14.06 -8.69 -0.27
CA ARG A 94 14.65 -10.03 -0.16
C ARG A 94 14.63 -10.66 1.23
N GLY A 95 14.91 -9.94 2.30
CA GLY A 95 14.96 -10.55 3.62
C GLY A 95 15.05 -9.55 4.76
N PRO A 96 15.07 -10.04 6.01
CA PRO A 96 15.04 -9.16 7.19
C PRO A 96 16.24 -8.24 7.35
N ASP A 97 17.37 -8.58 6.75
CA ASP A 97 18.58 -7.74 6.76
C ASP A 97 18.44 -6.51 5.85
N GLN A 98 17.43 -6.47 4.99
CA GLN A 98 17.14 -5.35 4.12
C GLN A 98 15.75 -4.76 4.42
N HIS A 99 15.47 -4.56 5.68
CA HIS A 99 14.22 -3.98 6.16
C HIS A 99 14.50 -2.58 6.73
N PHE A 100 13.80 -1.58 6.21
CA PHE A 100 14.03 -0.18 6.55
C PHE A 100 12.71 0.50 6.92
N SER A 101 12.81 1.50 7.80
CA SER A 101 11.66 2.26 8.27
C SER A 101 11.97 3.75 8.25
N ALA A 102 10.97 4.55 7.94
CA ALA A 102 11.03 6.00 8.03
C ALA A 102 9.65 6.54 8.39
N THR A 103 9.62 7.73 8.98
CA THR A 103 8.37 8.38 9.39
C THR A 103 8.30 9.76 8.77
N THR A 104 7.12 10.13 8.29
CA THR A 104 6.87 11.47 7.78
C THR A 104 5.47 11.92 8.19
N SER A 105 5.29 13.22 8.37
CA SER A 105 3.97 13.82 8.55
C SER A 105 3.40 14.35 7.24
N ASP A 106 4.14 14.25 6.16
CA ASP A 106 3.70 14.64 4.82
C ASP A 106 3.05 13.45 4.13
N ARG A 107 1.71 13.39 4.21
CA ARG A 107 0.95 12.27 3.64
C ARG A 107 1.02 12.22 2.12
N GLN A 108 1.12 13.37 1.47
CA GLN A 108 1.25 13.38 0.01
C GLN A 108 2.59 12.81 -0.41
N LEU A 109 3.65 13.12 0.33
CA LEU A 109 4.96 12.52 0.09
C LEU A 109 4.93 11.00 0.31
N ALA A 110 4.31 10.56 1.41
CA ALA A 110 4.18 9.13 1.70
C ALA A 110 3.45 8.40 0.57
N GLN A 111 2.35 8.96 0.09
CA GLN A 111 1.59 8.40 -1.02
C GLN A 111 2.44 8.30 -2.29
N ARG A 112 3.20 9.33 -2.59
CA ARG A 112 4.08 9.35 -3.76
C ARG A 112 5.19 8.32 -3.66
N ILE A 113 5.74 8.14 -2.46
CA ILE A 113 6.76 7.12 -2.22
C ILE A 113 6.21 5.73 -2.51
N LEU A 114 5.02 5.39 -2.00
CA LEU A 114 4.42 4.10 -2.27
C LEU A 114 4.15 3.90 -3.76
N TRP A 115 3.62 4.90 -4.44
CA TRP A 115 3.35 4.81 -5.87
C TRP A 115 4.65 4.64 -6.67
N ASN A 116 5.68 5.42 -6.37
CA ASN A 116 6.94 5.33 -7.08
C ASN A 116 7.65 4.00 -6.81
N TRP A 117 7.56 3.48 -5.58
CA TRP A 117 8.05 2.14 -5.29
C TRP A 117 7.31 1.10 -6.14
N ALA A 118 6.00 1.19 -6.19
CA ALA A 118 5.15 0.24 -6.91
C ALA A 118 5.39 0.27 -8.43
N THR A 119 5.62 1.45 -9.00
CA THR A 119 5.90 1.61 -10.44
C THR A 119 7.38 1.46 -10.77
N GLN A 120 8.23 1.25 -9.77
CA GLN A 120 9.68 1.18 -9.93
C GLN A 120 10.27 2.48 -10.49
N THR A 121 9.66 3.61 -10.15
CA THR A 121 10.16 4.93 -10.51
C THR A 121 11.28 5.31 -9.53
N PRO A 122 12.49 5.61 -9.99
CA PRO A 122 13.61 5.91 -9.09
C PRO A 122 13.43 7.24 -8.35
N GLY A 123 14.16 7.41 -7.25
CA GLY A 123 14.20 8.65 -6.48
C GLY A 123 13.41 8.62 -5.17
N TRP A 124 12.55 7.63 -4.95
CA TRP A 124 11.76 7.56 -3.72
C TRP A 124 12.62 7.32 -2.47
N GLU A 125 13.75 6.63 -2.63
CA GLU A 125 14.63 6.32 -1.49
C GLU A 125 15.27 7.58 -0.91
N GLU A 126 15.51 8.59 -1.70
CA GLU A 126 16.16 9.83 -1.28
C GLU A 126 15.20 10.80 -0.59
N CYS A 127 13.90 10.50 -0.61
CA CYS A 127 12.89 11.42 -0.06
C CYS A 127 12.83 11.42 1.47
N LEU A 128 13.28 10.35 2.12
CA LEU A 128 13.24 10.21 3.57
C LEU A 128 14.57 9.65 4.08
N SER A 129 14.78 9.81 5.39
CA SER A 129 15.91 9.19 6.09
C SER A 129 15.48 7.82 6.61
N TRP A 130 15.97 6.78 5.98
CA TRP A 130 15.62 5.41 6.32
C TRP A 130 16.54 4.86 7.40
N GLN A 131 15.95 4.17 8.37
CA GLN A 131 16.67 3.47 9.41
C GLN A 131 16.49 1.96 9.22
N ARG A 132 17.58 1.23 9.27
CA ARG A 132 17.50 -0.22 9.21
C ARG A 132 16.81 -0.73 10.48
N VAL A 133 15.82 -1.57 10.27
CA VAL A 133 15.11 -2.22 11.38
C VAL A 133 15.73 -3.58 11.59
N GLU A 134 16.22 -3.83 12.80
CA GLU A 134 16.68 -5.14 13.17
C GLU A 134 15.48 -5.96 13.62
N ILE A 135 15.16 -6.97 12.82
CA ILE A 135 14.13 -7.93 13.19
C ILE A 135 14.86 -9.02 13.97
N GLY A 136 14.55 -9.10 15.25
CA GLY A 136 15.21 -10.07 16.12
C GLY A 136 14.98 -11.51 15.69
N ALA A 137 15.82 -12.42 16.21
CA ALA A 137 15.75 -13.84 15.89
C ALA A 137 14.43 -14.49 16.37
N ASP A 138 13.67 -13.81 17.18
CA ASP A 138 12.38 -14.23 17.73
C ASP A 138 11.21 -13.82 16.85
N THR A 139 11.45 -13.21 15.74
CA THR A 139 10.39 -12.78 14.81
C THR A 139 10.22 -13.71 13.64
#